data_8eab519a503e73247d0b2ae2efc6da34
#
_entry.id   8eab519a503e73247d0b2ae2efc6da34
#
_cell.length_a   1.000
_cell.length_b   1.000
_cell.length_c   1.000
_cell.angle_alpha   90.00
_cell.angle_beta   90.00
_cell.angle_gamma   90.00
#
_symmetry.space_group_name_H-M   'P 1'
#
loop_
_entity.id
_entity.type
_entity.pdbx_description
1 polymer ?
#
loop_
_entity_poly.entity_id
_entity_poly.type
_entity_poly.pdbx_seq_one_letter_code
_entity_poly.pdbx_strand_id
1 'polypeptide(L)'
;GLGDVYKRQIEAGLKRTIEFIRDIAPDAELVNLLFFEEDAVNLKLFLKARLLGTEPASLPVCVGGINSELLRICVYTEDFSLLGETAQAILSDICTETDPRKISCLADNAMFCRALALAEKKHCVPLVHLMTEYGVGRNRRTALRLAALGADPQKYTDAFFPLEWESFRAADHEKTKADVLKDINKRLAAVTEEIGYDSGMGAIAQYYFMKKNEAAALRMLFTEKSFAAAGGAAENG
;
A
#
# COMPACT_ATOMS: atom_id res chain seq x y z
N GLY A 1 12.94 -23.42 -5.04
CA GLY A 1 12.17 -24.46 -4.35
C GLY A 1 10.68 -24.35 -4.63
N LEU A 2 9.89 -25.28 -4.09
CA LEU A 2 8.43 -25.31 -4.29
C LEU A 2 7.77 -23.99 -3.88
N GLY A 3 8.22 -23.35 -2.81
CA GLY A 3 7.76 -22.04 -2.34
C GLY A 3 7.94 -20.93 -3.36
N ASP A 4 9.03 -20.92 -4.11
CA ASP A 4 9.29 -19.91 -5.13
C ASP A 4 8.36 -20.06 -6.34
N VAL A 5 7.98 -21.30 -6.68
CA VAL A 5 7.02 -21.59 -7.75
C VAL A 5 5.64 -21.02 -7.37
N TYR A 6 5.16 -21.29 -6.17
CA TYR A 6 3.88 -20.77 -5.70
C TYR A 6 3.87 -19.25 -5.60
N LYS A 7 4.96 -18.65 -5.11
CA LYS A 7 5.09 -17.18 -5.06
C LYS A 7 4.95 -16.58 -6.45
N ARG A 8 5.66 -17.10 -7.45
CA ARG A 8 5.54 -16.64 -8.85
C ARG A 8 4.14 -16.83 -9.41
N GLN A 9 3.46 -17.94 -9.09
CA GLN A 9 2.08 -18.18 -9.54
C GLN A 9 1.08 -17.17 -8.94
N ILE A 10 1.22 -16.84 -7.66
CA ILE A 10 0.38 -15.83 -6.99
C ILE A 10 0.63 -14.45 -7.62
N GLU A 11 1.88 -14.08 -7.84
CA GLU A 11 2.25 -12.81 -8.48
C GLU A 11 1.74 -12.73 -9.93
N ALA A 12 1.87 -13.79 -10.70
CA ALA A 12 1.33 -13.86 -12.05
C ALA A 12 -0.20 -13.80 -12.07
N GLY A 13 -0.88 -14.39 -11.08
CA GLY A 13 -2.33 -14.28 -10.90
C GLY A 13 -2.78 -12.85 -10.63
N LEU A 14 -2.11 -12.17 -9.72
CA LEU A 14 -2.42 -10.77 -9.40
C LEU A 14 -2.12 -9.85 -10.60
N LYS A 15 -1.04 -10.08 -11.32
CA LYS A 15 -0.71 -9.33 -12.54
C LYS A 15 -1.82 -9.45 -13.61
N ARG A 16 -2.30 -10.67 -13.88
CA ARG A 16 -3.44 -10.89 -14.81
C ARG A 16 -4.71 -10.18 -14.35
N THR A 17 -4.98 -10.17 -13.04
CA THR A 17 -6.11 -9.42 -12.46
C THR A 17 -5.98 -7.92 -12.74
N ILE A 18 -4.80 -7.35 -12.56
CA ILE A 18 -4.53 -5.92 -12.81
C ILE A 18 -4.67 -5.59 -14.31
N GLU A 19 -4.12 -6.41 -15.18
CA GLU A 19 -4.26 -6.26 -16.64
C GLU A 19 -5.73 -6.30 -17.05
N PHE A 20 -6.50 -7.27 -16.57
CA PHE A 20 -7.93 -7.37 -16.81
C PHE A 20 -8.70 -6.14 -16.31
N ILE A 21 -8.41 -5.67 -15.10
CA ILE A 21 -9.04 -4.47 -14.54
C ILE A 21 -8.75 -3.24 -15.41
N ARG A 22 -7.53 -3.08 -15.90
CA ARG A 22 -7.15 -1.97 -16.79
C ARG A 22 -7.90 -1.99 -18.11
N ASP A 23 -8.13 -3.18 -18.64
CA ASP A 23 -8.83 -3.36 -19.92
C ASP A 23 -10.32 -3.00 -19.83
N ILE A 24 -10.97 -3.27 -18.69
CA ILE A 24 -12.43 -3.04 -18.52
C ILE A 24 -12.77 -1.72 -17.85
N ALA A 25 -11.80 -1.02 -17.28
CA ALA A 25 -12.08 0.16 -16.49
C ALA A 25 -12.55 1.35 -17.32
N PRO A 26 -13.59 2.06 -16.87
CA PRO A 26 -14.09 3.24 -17.56
C PRO A 26 -13.14 4.45 -17.45
N ASP A 27 -12.27 4.46 -16.44
CA ASP A 27 -11.31 5.53 -16.17
C ASP A 27 -9.96 4.94 -15.74
N ALA A 28 -8.97 5.00 -16.66
CA ALA A 28 -7.63 4.46 -16.44
C ALA A 28 -6.86 5.17 -15.32
N GLU A 29 -7.09 6.48 -15.10
CA GLU A 29 -6.43 7.20 -14.01
C GLU A 29 -6.95 6.72 -12.66
N LEU A 30 -8.28 6.57 -12.51
CA LEU A 30 -8.87 6.06 -11.28
C LEU A 30 -8.45 4.63 -10.96
N VAL A 31 -8.32 3.77 -11.99
CA VAL A 31 -7.79 2.41 -11.79
C VAL A 31 -6.35 2.43 -11.30
N ASN A 32 -5.52 3.30 -11.86
CA ASN A 32 -4.12 3.39 -11.47
C ASN A 32 -3.95 3.85 -10.01
N LEU A 33 -4.95 4.51 -9.40
CA LEU A 33 -4.92 4.85 -7.97
C LEU A 33 -4.93 3.62 -7.07
N LEU A 34 -5.56 2.52 -7.49
CA LEU A 34 -5.61 1.28 -6.71
C LEU A 34 -4.22 0.69 -6.45
N PHE A 35 -3.22 1.08 -7.25
CA PHE A 35 -1.85 0.55 -7.20
C PHE A 35 -0.86 1.49 -6.48
N PHE A 36 -1.36 2.43 -5.68
CA PHE A 36 -0.53 3.41 -4.97
C PHE A 36 0.50 2.77 -4.02
N GLU A 37 0.22 1.59 -3.46
CA GLU A 37 1.17 0.88 -2.60
C GLU A 37 2.37 0.37 -3.40
N GLU A 38 2.13 -0.14 -4.61
CA GLU A 38 3.15 -0.59 -5.54
C GLU A 38 4.00 0.59 -6.02
N ASP A 39 3.37 1.72 -6.30
CA ASP A 39 4.06 2.98 -6.62
C ASP A 39 4.92 3.46 -5.44
N ALA A 40 4.43 3.36 -4.21
CA ALA A 40 5.19 3.71 -3.02
C ALA A 40 6.41 2.79 -2.82
N VAL A 41 6.31 1.50 -3.16
CA VAL A 41 7.45 0.56 -3.15
C VAL A 41 8.51 1.00 -4.14
N ASN A 42 8.12 1.34 -5.37
CA ASN A 42 9.03 1.80 -6.41
C ASN A 42 9.67 3.16 -6.04
N LEU A 43 8.89 4.09 -5.52
CA LEU A 43 9.39 5.38 -5.07
C LEU A 43 10.46 5.23 -3.99
N LYS A 44 10.20 4.39 -2.97
CA LYS A 44 11.17 4.07 -1.91
C LYS A 44 12.44 3.45 -2.45
N LEU A 45 12.31 2.55 -3.43
CA LEU A 45 13.43 1.89 -4.07
C LEU A 45 14.37 2.90 -4.73
N PHE A 46 13.81 3.78 -5.55
CA PHE A 46 14.59 4.77 -6.30
C PHE A 46 15.17 5.86 -5.39
N LEU A 47 14.41 6.39 -4.44
CA LEU A 47 14.89 7.39 -3.48
C LEU A 47 16.07 6.87 -2.65
N LYS A 48 15.99 5.63 -2.15
CA LYS A 48 17.09 5.03 -1.38
C LYS A 48 18.31 4.73 -2.24
N ALA A 49 18.12 4.23 -3.46
CA ALA A 49 19.22 4.00 -4.40
C ALA A 49 19.93 5.32 -4.74
N ARG A 50 19.19 6.38 -5.03
CA ARG A 50 19.72 7.72 -5.27
C ARG A 50 20.49 8.26 -4.06
N LEU A 51 19.92 8.15 -2.84
CA LEU A 51 20.57 8.59 -1.60
C LEU A 51 21.91 7.89 -1.37
N LEU A 52 21.98 6.60 -1.67
CA LEU A 52 23.20 5.81 -1.52
C LEU A 52 24.17 5.91 -2.70
N GLY A 53 23.79 6.59 -3.79
CA GLY A 53 24.58 6.66 -5.01
C GLY A 53 24.81 5.29 -5.67
N THR A 54 23.84 4.37 -5.52
CA THR A 54 23.93 2.99 -6.02
C THR A 54 22.80 2.67 -6.99
N GLU A 55 22.95 1.57 -7.73
CA GLU A 55 21.81 1.00 -8.45
C GLU A 55 20.75 0.47 -7.47
N PRO A 56 19.48 0.43 -7.89
CA PRO A 56 18.40 -0.12 -7.08
C PRO A 56 18.70 -1.54 -6.61
N ALA A 57 18.47 -1.82 -5.32
CA ALA A 57 18.75 -3.10 -4.68
C ALA A 57 17.90 -4.27 -5.23
N SER A 58 16.83 -4.00 -5.95
CA SER A 58 15.94 -4.97 -6.57
C SER A 58 15.32 -4.41 -7.85
N LEU A 59 14.69 -5.27 -8.63
CA LEU A 59 13.88 -4.82 -9.76
C LEU A 59 12.62 -4.08 -9.26
N PRO A 60 12.18 -3.02 -9.96
CA PRO A 60 10.94 -2.33 -9.65
C PRO A 60 9.73 -3.28 -9.77
N VAL A 61 8.68 -2.99 -9.02
CA VAL A 61 7.39 -3.67 -9.18
C VAL A 61 6.76 -3.21 -10.51
N CYS A 62 6.49 -4.16 -11.40
CA CYS A 62 6.01 -3.87 -12.75
C CYS A 62 4.53 -3.48 -12.84
N VAL A 63 3.78 -3.60 -11.75
CA VAL A 63 2.31 -3.47 -11.73
C VAL A 63 1.82 -2.19 -11.04
N GLY A 64 2.66 -1.22 -10.81
CA GLY A 64 2.28 0.10 -10.26
C GLY A 64 1.33 0.89 -11.19
N GLY A 65 0.69 1.90 -10.64
CA GLY A 65 -0.14 2.85 -11.37
C GLY A 65 0.69 3.83 -12.20
N ILE A 66 1.93 4.06 -11.78
CA ILE A 66 2.93 4.88 -12.48
C ILE A 66 3.91 3.97 -13.18
N ASN A 67 4.27 4.31 -14.42
CA ASN A 67 5.35 3.63 -15.10
C ASN A 67 6.65 3.75 -14.28
N SER A 68 7.29 2.63 -13.96
CA SER A 68 8.44 2.59 -13.06
C SER A 68 9.66 3.35 -13.61
N GLU A 69 9.87 3.34 -14.94
CA GLU A 69 10.97 4.10 -15.56
C GLU A 69 10.70 5.61 -15.51
N LEU A 70 9.45 6.02 -15.76
CA LEU A 70 9.07 7.43 -15.59
C LEU A 70 9.27 7.89 -14.14
N LEU A 71 8.85 7.08 -13.16
CA LEU A 71 9.05 7.39 -11.74
C LEU A 71 10.55 7.48 -11.40
N ARG A 72 11.38 6.59 -11.96
CA ARG A 72 12.81 6.61 -11.80
C ARG A 72 13.40 7.92 -12.32
N ILE A 73 13.02 8.32 -13.55
CA ILE A 73 13.45 9.60 -14.14
C ILE A 73 13.10 10.75 -13.21
N CYS A 74 11.84 10.85 -12.76
CA CYS A 74 11.39 11.91 -11.85
C CYS A 74 12.22 11.99 -10.56
N VAL A 75 12.56 10.85 -9.95
CA VAL A 75 13.38 10.81 -8.73
C VAL A 75 14.81 11.27 -8.97
N TYR A 76 15.43 10.86 -10.09
CA TYR A 76 16.82 11.22 -10.38
C TYR A 76 16.98 12.63 -10.91
N THR A 77 15.95 13.22 -11.54
CA THR A 77 15.93 14.62 -11.97
C THR A 77 15.35 15.56 -10.90
N GLU A 78 14.78 15.02 -9.81
CA GLU A 78 14.06 15.78 -8.77
C GLU A 78 12.86 16.57 -9.32
N ASP A 79 12.32 16.14 -10.46
CA ASP A 79 11.21 16.78 -11.16
C ASP A 79 10.05 15.79 -11.35
N PHE A 80 8.95 16.03 -10.63
CA PHE A 80 7.73 15.22 -10.70
C PHE A 80 6.64 15.86 -11.56
N SER A 81 6.93 16.94 -12.27
CA SER A 81 5.96 17.64 -13.16
C SER A 81 5.40 16.73 -14.24
N LEU A 82 6.18 15.74 -14.70
CA LEU A 82 5.74 14.70 -15.64
C LEU A 82 4.62 13.80 -15.09
N LEU A 83 4.44 13.77 -13.78
CA LEU A 83 3.34 13.04 -13.09
C LEU A 83 2.15 13.95 -12.79
N GLY A 84 2.18 15.20 -13.23
CA GLY A 84 1.16 16.21 -13.02
C GLY A 84 1.42 17.13 -11.82
N GLU A 85 0.69 18.26 -11.79
CA GLU A 85 0.89 19.31 -10.77
C GLU A 85 0.69 18.81 -9.34
N THR A 86 -0.31 17.98 -9.11
CA THR A 86 -0.58 17.38 -7.79
C THR A 86 0.59 16.50 -7.33
N ALA A 87 1.18 15.72 -8.24
CA ALA A 87 2.33 14.89 -7.93
C ALA A 87 3.57 15.75 -7.63
N GLN A 88 3.81 16.79 -8.42
CA GLN A 88 4.89 17.75 -8.19
C GLN A 88 4.77 18.38 -6.79
N ALA A 89 3.60 18.87 -6.43
CA ALA A 89 3.36 19.51 -5.13
C ALA A 89 3.57 18.57 -3.93
N ILE A 90 3.24 17.28 -4.09
CA ILE A 90 3.32 16.31 -2.98
C ILE A 90 4.71 15.66 -2.88
N LEU A 91 5.41 15.46 -4.00
CA LEU A 91 6.63 14.64 -4.08
C LEU A 91 7.93 15.44 -4.10
N SER A 92 7.90 16.74 -4.41
CA SER A 92 9.13 17.55 -4.56
C SER A 92 10.01 17.53 -3.30
N ASP A 93 9.42 17.66 -2.14
CA ASP A 93 10.17 17.78 -0.87
C ASP A 93 10.81 16.47 -0.40
N ILE A 94 10.30 15.32 -0.88
CA ILE A 94 10.81 14.02 -0.43
C ILE A 94 12.25 13.76 -0.91
N CYS A 95 12.66 14.37 -1.99
CA CYS A 95 14.01 14.23 -2.54
C CYS A 95 15.11 14.84 -1.66
N THR A 96 14.75 15.74 -0.74
CA THR A 96 15.69 16.37 0.20
C THR A 96 15.89 15.58 1.48
N GLU A 97 15.04 14.59 1.75
CA GLU A 97 15.15 13.76 2.96
C GLU A 97 16.33 12.78 2.87
N THR A 98 17.05 12.64 3.96
CA THR A 98 18.26 11.79 4.05
C THR A 98 18.13 10.62 5.03
N ASP A 99 17.11 10.62 5.90
CA ASP A 99 16.82 9.49 6.79
C ASP A 99 16.03 8.40 6.02
N PRO A 100 16.62 7.19 5.81
CA PRO A 100 15.95 6.11 5.10
C PRO A 100 14.61 5.66 5.70
N ARG A 101 14.43 5.84 7.03
CA ARG A 101 13.16 5.55 7.72
C ARG A 101 12.12 6.57 7.32
N LYS A 102 12.45 7.86 7.40
CA LYS A 102 11.56 8.95 7.00
C LYS A 102 11.22 8.88 5.52
N ILE A 103 12.19 8.61 4.64
CA ILE A 103 11.94 8.37 3.20
C ILE A 103 10.85 7.30 3.04
N SER A 104 10.90 6.21 3.82
CA SER A 104 9.91 5.15 3.72
C SER A 104 8.51 5.62 4.12
N CYS A 105 8.40 6.37 5.21
CA CYS A 105 7.13 6.90 5.68
C CYS A 105 6.56 7.97 4.73
N LEU A 106 7.40 8.90 4.30
CA LEU A 106 7.01 9.99 3.40
C LEU A 106 6.60 9.48 2.02
N ALA A 107 7.27 8.44 1.50
CA ALA A 107 6.88 7.83 0.22
C ALA A 107 5.50 7.15 0.30
N ASP A 108 5.22 6.42 1.38
CA ASP A 108 3.90 5.83 1.62
C ASP A 108 2.83 6.93 1.72
N ASN A 109 3.09 7.99 2.50
CA ASN A 109 2.19 9.12 2.67
C ASN A 109 1.94 9.86 1.35
N ALA A 110 3.00 10.15 0.59
CA ALA A 110 2.90 10.90 -0.65
C ALA A 110 2.07 10.15 -1.70
N MET A 111 2.29 8.85 -1.88
CA MET A 111 1.50 8.06 -2.84
C MET A 111 0.05 7.89 -2.40
N PHE A 112 -0.20 7.73 -1.10
CA PHE A 112 -1.55 7.71 -0.55
C PHE A 112 -2.27 9.06 -0.77
N CYS A 113 -1.64 10.18 -0.42
CA CYS A 113 -2.22 11.52 -0.59
C CYS A 113 -2.48 11.84 -2.06
N ARG A 114 -1.56 11.50 -2.96
CA ARG A 114 -1.74 11.64 -4.40
C ARG A 114 -2.97 10.86 -4.89
N ALA A 115 -3.12 9.63 -4.46
CA ALA A 115 -4.23 8.78 -4.85
C ALA A 115 -5.56 9.31 -4.32
N LEU A 116 -5.62 9.70 -3.04
CA LEU A 116 -6.81 10.27 -2.42
C LEU A 116 -7.21 11.60 -3.10
N ALA A 117 -6.27 12.52 -3.27
CA ALA A 117 -6.52 13.81 -3.92
C ALA A 117 -7.06 13.67 -5.36
N LEU A 118 -6.58 12.68 -6.12
CA LEU A 118 -7.10 12.43 -7.45
C LEU A 118 -8.51 11.82 -7.42
N ALA A 119 -8.79 10.90 -6.50
CA ALA A 119 -10.14 10.36 -6.30
C ALA A 119 -11.14 11.46 -5.93
N GLU A 120 -10.75 12.39 -5.06
CA GLU A 120 -11.52 13.57 -4.67
C GLU A 120 -11.74 14.51 -5.87
N LYS A 121 -10.68 14.86 -6.60
CA LYS A 121 -10.73 15.71 -7.80
C LYS A 121 -11.67 15.15 -8.87
N LYS A 122 -11.72 13.84 -9.01
CA LYS A 122 -12.63 13.14 -9.94
C LYS A 122 -14.00 12.83 -9.34
N HIS A 123 -14.28 13.28 -8.12
CA HIS A 123 -15.54 13.02 -7.41
C HIS A 123 -15.93 11.53 -7.34
N CYS A 124 -14.93 10.65 -7.26
CA CYS A 124 -15.17 9.21 -7.15
C CYS A 124 -15.41 8.81 -5.69
N VAL A 125 -16.63 9.03 -5.22
CA VAL A 125 -17.05 8.79 -3.82
C VAL A 125 -16.68 7.39 -3.33
N PRO A 126 -16.89 6.28 -4.09
CA PRO A 126 -16.52 4.95 -3.64
C PRO A 126 -15.03 4.81 -3.33
N LEU A 127 -14.15 5.36 -4.18
CA LEU A 127 -12.71 5.30 -3.95
C LEU A 127 -12.26 6.19 -2.78
N VAL A 128 -12.84 7.38 -2.64
CA VAL A 128 -12.56 8.26 -1.49
C VAL A 128 -12.92 7.54 -0.19
N HIS A 129 -14.10 6.92 -0.11
CA HIS A 129 -14.54 6.18 1.07
C HIS A 129 -13.63 5.00 1.38
N LEU A 130 -13.32 4.17 0.38
CA LEU A 130 -12.41 3.03 0.54
C LEU A 130 -11.01 3.45 1.01
N MET A 131 -10.43 4.48 0.39
CA MET A 131 -9.10 4.95 0.72
C MET A 131 -9.04 5.57 2.12
N THR A 132 -10.08 6.33 2.50
CA THR A 132 -10.18 6.90 3.84
C THR A 132 -10.20 5.78 4.90
N GLU A 133 -11.06 4.77 4.74
CA GLU A 133 -11.13 3.66 5.70
C GLU A 133 -9.83 2.82 5.72
N TYR A 134 -9.22 2.59 4.55
CA TYR A 134 -7.91 1.97 4.45
C TYR A 134 -6.85 2.76 5.22
N GLY A 135 -6.79 4.08 5.03
CA GLY A 135 -5.82 4.95 5.67
C GLY A 135 -5.99 5.01 7.20
N VAL A 136 -7.23 5.13 7.68
CA VAL A 136 -7.55 5.04 9.11
C VAL A 136 -7.09 3.70 9.69
N GLY A 137 -7.40 2.60 9.02
CA GLY A 137 -6.95 1.27 9.44
C GLY A 137 -5.43 1.13 9.47
N ARG A 138 -4.71 1.75 8.52
CA ARG A 138 -3.24 1.80 8.49
C ARG A 138 -2.69 2.59 9.69
N ASN A 139 -3.26 3.75 10.00
CA ASN A 139 -2.85 4.57 11.15
C ASN A 139 -3.05 3.83 12.47
N ARG A 140 -4.19 3.16 12.65
CA ARG A 140 -4.47 2.34 13.84
C ARG A 140 -3.46 1.19 14.00
N ARG A 141 -3.11 0.49 12.91
CA ARG A 141 -2.05 -0.55 12.94
C ARG A 141 -0.68 0.03 13.28
N THR A 142 -0.35 1.22 12.79
CA THR A 142 0.89 1.93 13.13
C THR A 142 0.93 2.28 14.61
N ALA A 143 -0.16 2.81 15.17
CA ALA A 143 -0.26 3.09 16.59
C ALA A 143 -0.06 1.84 17.45
N LEU A 144 -0.66 0.70 17.09
CA LEU A 144 -0.45 -0.58 17.77
C LEU A 144 1.01 -1.05 17.75
N ARG A 145 1.71 -0.86 16.63
CA ARG A 145 3.15 -1.20 16.53
C ARG A 145 3.99 -0.32 17.42
N LEU A 146 3.76 0.99 17.42
CA LEU A 146 4.48 1.93 18.25
C LEU A 146 4.24 1.64 19.74
N ALA A 147 3.00 1.37 20.14
CA ALA A 147 2.67 0.96 21.50
C ALA A 147 3.39 -0.33 21.92
N ALA A 148 3.47 -1.33 21.03
CA ALA A 148 4.20 -2.57 21.30
C ALA A 148 5.72 -2.37 21.46
N LEU A 149 6.26 -1.31 20.88
CA LEU A 149 7.67 -0.91 20.99
C LEU A 149 7.93 0.06 22.17
N GLY A 150 6.89 0.45 22.91
CA GLY A 150 6.98 1.49 23.94
C GLY A 150 7.36 2.87 23.37
N ALA A 151 7.11 3.09 22.08
CA ALA A 151 7.46 4.32 21.39
C ALA A 151 6.34 5.35 21.48
N ASP A 152 6.72 6.62 21.68
CA ASP A 152 5.79 7.74 21.70
C ASP A 152 5.35 8.08 20.25
N PRO A 153 4.04 7.96 19.92
CA PRO A 153 3.53 8.28 18.57
C PRO A 153 3.81 9.71 18.11
N GLN A 154 3.94 10.67 19.05
CA GLN A 154 4.21 12.07 18.71
C GLN A 154 5.60 12.28 18.07
N LYS A 155 6.53 11.35 18.31
CA LYS A 155 7.87 11.36 17.70
C LYS A 155 7.90 10.73 16.31
N TYR A 156 6.79 10.15 15.86
CA TYR A 156 6.67 9.40 14.61
C TYR A 156 5.46 9.86 13.78
N THR A 157 5.19 11.16 13.79
CA THR A 157 4.05 11.73 13.05
C THR A 157 4.12 11.47 11.55
N ASP A 158 5.33 11.39 11.00
CA ASP A 158 5.62 11.00 9.62
C ASP A 158 5.19 9.56 9.26
N ALA A 159 4.97 8.70 10.25
CA ALA A 159 4.52 7.32 10.03
C ALA A 159 2.99 7.18 9.88
N PHE A 160 2.25 8.26 10.08
CA PHE A 160 0.79 8.28 9.97
C PHE A 160 0.37 8.98 8.69
N PHE A 161 -0.66 8.45 8.03
CA PHE A 161 -1.33 9.15 6.94
C PHE A 161 -2.05 10.40 7.50
N PRO A 162 -2.09 11.51 6.76
CA PRO A 162 -2.69 12.77 7.21
C PRO A 162 -4.23 12.70 7.15
N LEU A 163 -4.80 11.85 7.98
CA LEU A 163 -6.24 11.62 8.14
C LEU A 163 -6.64 11.74 9.59
N GLU A 164 -7.87 12.18 9.85
CA GLU A 164 -8.45 12.17 11.19
C GLU A 164 -8.71 10.70 11.62
N TRP A 165 -8.02 10.25 12.65
CA TRP A 165 -8.15 8.90 13.20
C TRP A 165 -8.06 8.87 14.73
N GLU A 166 -7.81 9.99 15.36
CA GLU A 166 -7.60 10.15 16.81
C GLU A 166 -8.81 9.71 17.60
N SER A 167 -10.02 9.82 17.04
CA SER A 167 -11.25 9.33 17.66
C SER A 167 -11.23 7.82 17.97
N PHE A 168 -10.44 7.05 17.21
CA PHE A 168 -10.24 5.62 17.46
C PHE A 168 -9.23 5.34 18.55
N ARG A 169 -8.32 6.27 18.82
CA ARG A 169 -7.24 6.09 19.79
C ARG A 169 -7.75 5.82 21.20
N ALA A 170 -8.74 6.58 21.65
CA ALA A 170 -9.34 6.39 22.98
C ALA A 170 -10.05 5.03 23.07
N ALA A 171 -10.85 4.68 22.06
CA ALA A 171 -11.56 3.41 22.01
C ALA A 171 -10.63 2.20 21.84
N ASP A 172 -9.50 2.35 21.18
CA ASP A 172 -8.51 1.27 20.98
C ASP A 172 -7.66 1.03 22.23
N HIS A 173 -7.52 2.01 23.11
CA HIS A 173 -6.76 1.87 24.38
C HIS A 173 -7.38 0.81 25.31
N GLU A 174 -8.69 0.63 25.24
CA GLU A 174 -9.44 -0.32 26.09
C GLU A 174 -9.54 -1.72 25.46
N LYS A 175 -9.03 -1.91 24.24
CA LYS A 175 -9.15 -3.16 23.48
C LYS A 175 -7.84 -3.92 23.42
N THR A 176 -7.93 -5.24 23.28
CA THR A 176 -6.75 -6.03 22.94
C THR A 176 -6.29 -5.74 21.51
N LYS A 177 -4.99 -5.97 21.24
CA LYS A 177 -4.44 -5.85 19.86
C LYS A 177 -5.25 -6.68 18.86
N ALA A 178 -5.69 -7.88 19.25
CA ALA A 178 -6.47 -8.76 18.39
C ALA A 178 -7.84 -8.16 18.06
N ASP A 179 -8.52 -7.56 19.04
CA ASP A 179 -9.82 -6.91 18.84
C ASP A 179 -9.72 -5.69 17.93
N VAL A 180 -8.69 -4.87 18.10
CA VAL A 180 -8.44 -3.72 17.21
C VAL A 180 -8.19 -4.18 15.78
N LEU A 181 -7.36 -5.20 15.58
CA LEU A 181 -7.08 -5.74 14.23
C LEU A 181 -8.35 -6.36 13.59
N LYS A 182 -9.17 -7.05 14.39
CA LYS A 182 -10.46 -7.59 13.93
C LYS A 182 -11.43 -6.48 13.52
N ASP A 183 -11.50 -5.40 14.31
CA ASP A 183 -12.35 -4.24 14.00
C ASP A 183 -11.89 -3.54 12.71
N ILE A 184 -10.60 -3.30 12.53
CA ILE A 184 -10.03 -2.71 11.30
C ILE A 184 -10.41 -3.56 10.07
N ASN A 185 -10.23 -4.87 10.15
CA ASN A 185 -10.54 -5.76 9.03
C ASN A 185 -12.04 -5.81 8.73
N LYS A 186 -12.89 -5.81 9.77
CA LYS A 186 -14.34 -5.79 9.62
C LYS A 186 -14.83 -4.51 8.94
N ARG A 187 -14.30 -3.35 9.34
CA ARG A 187 -14.66 -2.06 8.75
C ARG A 187 -14.25 -1.98 7.29
N LEU A 188 -13.02 -2.36 6.97
CA LEU A 188 -12.53 -2.37 5.59
C LEU A 188 -13.33 -3.34 4.71
N ALA A 189 -13.69 -4.51 5.23
CA ALA A 189 -14.54 -5.46 4.52
C ALA A 189 -15.95 -4.89 4.26
N ALA A 190 -16.55 -4.22 5.25
CA ALA A 190 -17.87 -3.60 5.11
C ALA A 190 -17.87 -2.51 4.04
N VAL A 191 -16.88 -1.63 4.04
CA VAL A 191 -16.75 -0.58 3.00
C VAL A 191 -16.49 -1.21 1.63
N THR A 192 -15.64 -2.23 1.56
CA THR A 192 -15.37 -2.95 0.30
C THR A 192 -16.63 -3.60 -0.27
N GLU A 193 -17.50 -4.14 0.57
CA GLU A 193 -18.79 -4.69 0.17
C GLU A 193 -19.75 -3.59 -0.28
N GLU A 194 -19.87 -2.51 0.49
CA GLU A 194 -20.74 -1.38 0.19
C GLU A 194 -20.43 -0.75 -1.18
N ILE A 195 -19.17 -0.47 -1.47
CA ILE A 195 -18.77 0.13 -2.75
C ILE A 195 -18.99 -0.80 -3.94
N GLY A 196 -19.05 -2.10 -3.73
CA GLY A 196 -19.29 -3.10 -4.78
C GLY A 196 -20.70 -3.05 -5.37
N TYR A 197 -21.65 -2.44 -4.66
CA TYR A 197 -23.01 -2.19 -5.18
C TYR A 197 -23.06 -1.02 -6.19
N ASP A 198 -21.99 -0.20 -6.25
CA ASP A 198 -21.87 0.83 -7.27
C ASP A 198 -21.45 0.22 -8.61
N SER A 199 -22.17 0.57 -9.67
CA SER A 199 -21.83 0.16 -11.03
C SER A 199 -20.68 1.01 -11.55
N GLY A 200 -19.47 0.47 -11.62
CA GLY A 200 -18.31 1.19 -12.15
C GLY A 200 -17.05 1.01 -11.29
N MET A 201 -16.44 2.12 -10.88
CA MET A 201 -15.17 2.08 -10.15
C MET A 201 -15.27 1.38 -8.78
N GLY A 202 -16.42 1.46 -8.10
CA GLY A 202 -16.65 0.75 -6.85
C GLY A 202 -16.54 -0.77 -7.02
N ALA A 203 -17.24 -1.34 -7.99
CA ALA A 203 -17.19 -2.77 -8.30
C ALA A 203 -15.76 -3.23 -8.72
N ILE A 204 -15.06 -2.42 -9.49
CA ILE A 204 -13.68 -2.69 -9.90
C ILE A 204 -12.73 -2.68 -8.68
N ALA A 205 -12.86 -1.69 -7.81
CA ALA A 205 -12.08 -1.60 -6.59
C ALA A 205 -12.36 -2.77 -5.65
N GLN A 206 -13.62 -3.15 -5.47
CA GLN A 206 -14.01 -4.33 -4.69
C GLN A 206 -13.32 -5.58 -5.24
N TYR A 207 -13.43 -5.83 -6.54
CA TYR A 207 -12.82 -7.00 -7.18
C TYR A 207 -11.31 -7.04 -6.98
N TYR A 208 -10.62 -5.89 -7.16
CA TYR A 208 -9.18 -5.80 -6.93
C TYR A 208 -8.80 -6.13 -5.47
N PHE A 209 -9.49 -5.52 -4.50
CA PHE A 209 -9.18 -5.76 -3.08
C PHE A 209 -9.47 -7.20 -2.65
N MET A 210 -10.54 -7.82 -3.18
CA MET A 210 -10.81 -9.23 -2.94
C MET A 210 -9.67 -10.11 -3.46
N LYS A 211 -9.18 -9.87 -4.68
CA LYS A 211 -8.06 -10.61 -5.26
C LYS A 211 -6.73 -10.36 -4.54
N LYS A 212 -6.49 -9.15 -4.09
CA LYS A 212 -5.32 -8.80 -3.28
C LYS A 212 -5.34 -9.52 -1.92
N ASN A 213 -6.48 -9.58 -1.27
CA ASN A 213 -6.66 -10.30 -0.01
C ASN A 213 -6.52 -11.81 -0.18
N GLU A 214 -7.07 -12.39 -1.26
CA GLU A 214 -6.88 -13.80 -1.63
C GLU A 214 -5.39 -14.13 -1.81
N ALA A 215 -4.67 -13.31 -2.57
CA ALA A 215 -3.23 -13.46 -2.77
C ALA A 215 -2.43 -13.35 -1.46
N ALA A 216 -2.82 -12.46 -0.56
CA ALA A 216 -2.19 -12.32 0.77
C ALA A 216 -2.43 -13.56 1.64
N ALA A 217 -3.65 -14.08 1.66
CA ALA A 217 -4.01 -15.30 2.41
C ALA A 217 -3.24 -16.52 1.90
N LEU A 218 -3.11 -16.67 0.57
CA LEU A 218 -2.32 -17.75 -0.03
C LEU A 218 -0.84 -17.64 0.34
N ARG A 219 -0.25 -16.43 0.33
CA ARG A 219 1.15 -16.24 0.77
C ARG A 219 1.35 -16.66 2.22
N MET A 220 0.43 -16.33 3.12
CA MET A 220 0.49 -16.75 4.54
C MET A 220 0.46 -18.26 4.66
N LEU A 221 -0.50 -18.94 4.03
CA LEU A 221 -0.63 -20.40 4.07
C LEU A 221 0.62 -21.13 3.56
N PHE A 222 1.24 -20.64 2.48
CA PHE A 222 2.47 -21.22 1.96
C PHE A 222 3.67 -20.95 2.85
N THR A 223 3.74 -19.80 3.50
CA THR A 223 4.80 -19.48 4.45
C THR A 223 4.72 -20.39 5.68
N GLU A 224 3.54 -20.57 6.26
CA GLU A 224 3.31 -21.46 7.40
C GLU A 224 3.68 -22.91 7.07
N LYS A 225 3.26 -23.42 5.90
CA LYS A 225 3.61 -24.77 5.45
C LYS A 225 5.12 -24.95 5.24
N SER A 226 5.81 -23.92 4.75
CA SER A 226 7.26 -23.97 4.56
C SER A 226 8.01 -24.04 5.89
N PHE A 227 7.55 -23.31 6.91
CA PHE A 227 8.12 -23.39 8.26
C PHE A 227 7.82 -24.74 8.93
N ALA A 228 6.63 -25.27 8.79
CA ALA A 228 6.27 -26.59 9.34
C ALA A 228 7.10 -27.72 8.72
N ALA A 229 7.33 -27.66 7.40
CA ALA A 229 8.18 -28.63 6.69
C ALA A 229 9.66 -28.53 7.10
N ALA A 230 10.17 -27.32 7.35
CA ALA A 230 11.54 -27.09 7.81
C ALA A 230 11.74 -27.52 9.26
N GLY A 231 10.76 -27.31 10.15
CA GLY A 231 10.79 -27.73 11.55
C GLY A 231 10.72 -29.26 11.71
N GLY A 232 9.90 -29.94 10.90
CA GLY A 232 9.81 -31.42 10.92
C GLY A 232 11.07 -32.13 10.38
N ALA A 233 11.89 -31.45 9.58
CA ALA A 233 13.18 -31.99 9.14
C ALA A 233 14.30 -31.88 10.20
N ALA A 234 14.17 -30.96 11.15
CA ALA A 234 15.13 -30.77 12.24
C ALA A 234 14.91 -31.74 13.43
N GLU A 235 13.73 -32.36 13.53
CA GLU A 235 13.45 -33.35 14.61
C GLU A 235 13.78 -34.80 14.21
N ASN A 236 14.13 -35.09 12.96
CA ASN A 236 14.44 -36.42 12.43
C ASN A 236 15.91 -36.59 11.95
N GLY A 237 16.78 -35.71 12.30
CA GLY A 237 18.26 -35.80 12.10
C GLY A 237 18.98 -35.68 13.42
#